data_6b10de9d0dd4da7d2950e0c517ce9217
#
_entry.id   6b10de9d0dd4da7d2950e0c517ce9217
#
_cell.length_a   1.000
_cell.length_b   1.000
_cell.length_c   1.000
_cell.angle_alpha   90.00
_cell.angle_beta   90.00
_cell.angle_gamma   90.00
#
_symmetry.space_group_name_H-M   'P 1'
#
loop_
_entity.id
_entity.type
_entity.pdbx_description
1 polymer ?
#
loop_
_entity_poly.entity_id
_entity_poly.type
_entity_poly.pdbx_seq_one_letter_code
_entity_poly.pdbx_strand_id
1 'polypeptide(L)'
;MPKSNFSLQTLPSPTGARLALYTAEAKGTPRGIVHINHGLAEHAGRYARFAEFLATRGYHVGAHDHRGHGATTADDGAPRRYADTDGWIKVMGDVSAVEDSLRATWPGLPLIVFGHSMGAVIAFNQVLRQPEKLAGAAIWNGNMTLGELASLMKLILWFEAAAGGEFTPSLTLDKMTFKAWNKNFPERRTDADWLTRDTEEVDKYVNDPVCGWPASVSLWRDFLEGVAFAEDKANFANVPRDMPFNLVGGSKDPATLQGKAMRTLYKRLKKAGFTDVDLHILKGFRHETLNEIGREAQMAAFADWLDRVTG
;
A
#
# COMPACT_ATOMS: atom_id res chain seq x y z
N MET A 1 15.09 -22.08 -11.13
CA MET A 1 13.96 -21.13 -11.30
C MET A 1 14.39 -20.11 -12.35
N PRO A 2 13.53 -19.73 -13.33
CA PRO A 2 13.85 -18.61 -14.20
C PRO A 2 14.10 -17.38 -13.33
N LYS A 3 15.10 -16.56 -13.69
CA LYS A 3 15.36 -15.30 -12.98
C LYS A 3 14.10 -14.45 -13.11
N SER A 4 13.58 -13.97 -11.99
CA SER A 4 12.47 -12.99 -11.97
C SER A 4 12.88 -11.78 -12.80
N ASN A 5 11.98 -11.33 -13.69
CA ASN A 5 12.18 -10.08 -14.44
C ASN A 5 11.98 -8.83 -13.55
N PHE A 6 11.74 -9.02 -12.26
CA PHE A 6 11.58 -7.96 -11.28
C PHE A 6 12.96 -7.58 -10.73
N SER A 7 13.63 -6.64 -11.39
CA SER A 7 15.02 -6.28 -11.13
C SER A 7 15.12 -5.19 -10.05
N LEU A 8 16.05 -5.39 -9.10
CA LEU A 8 16.34 -4.43 -8.03
C LEU A 8 17.41 -3.44 -8.45
N GLN A 9 17.16 -2.16 -8.20
CA GLN A 9 18.13 -1.05 -8.33
C GLN A 9 18.00 -0.10 -7.15
N THR A 10 19.01 0.75 -6.95
CA THR A 10 18.96 1.80 -5.92
C THR A 10 18.62 3.13 -6.56
N LEU A 11 17.58 3.80 -6.07
CA LEU A 11 17.16 5.14 -6.47
C LEU A 11 17.44 6.13 -5.33
N PRO A 12 18.35 7.12 -5.52
CA PRO A 12 18.49 8.22 -4.58
C PRO A 12 17.23 9.08 -4.55
N SER A 13 16.74 9.39 -3.34
CA SER A 13 15.60 10.28 -3.13
C SER A 13 16.07 11.65 -2.63
N PRO A 14 15.41 12.76 -3.06
CA PRO A 14 15.65 14.09 -2.52
C PRO A 14 15.44 14.21 -1.00
N THR A 15 14.74 13.25 -0.40
CA THR A 15 14.49 13.17 1.04
C THR A 15 15.66 12.57 1.83
N GLY A 16 16.77 12.19 1.17
CA GLY A 16 17.94 11.56 1.78
C GLY A 16 17.87 10.03 1.87
N ALA A 17 16.83 9.39 1.29
CA ALA A 17 16.77 7.94 1.21
C ALA A 17 17.49 7.37 -0.01
N ARG A 18 17.97 6.14 0.12
CA ARG A 18 18.39 5.25 -0.96
C ARG A 18 17.34 4.16 -1.10
N LEU A 19 16.40 4.38 -2.02
CA LEU A 19 15.23 3.52 -2.21
C LEU A 19 15.63 2.25 -2.96
N ALA A 20 15.23 1.10 -2.43
CA ALA A 20 15.28 -0.16 -3.13
C ALA A 20 14.10 -0.21 -4.12
N LEU A 21 14.38 0.09 -5.39
CA LEU A 21 13.39 0.13 -6.47
C LEU A 21 13.47 -1.14 -7.30
N TYR A 22 12.36 -1.83 -7.40
CA TYR A 22 12.16 -3.01 -8.24
C TYR A 22 11.40 -2.61 -9.49
N THR A 23 11.85 -3.08 -10.65
CA THR A 23 11.19 -2.80 -11.93
C THR A 23 10.97 -4.07 -12.75
N ALA A 24 9.85 -4.12 -13.46
CA ALA A 24 9.57 -5.11 -14.50
C ALA A 24 9.15 -4.38 -15.79
N GLU A 25 9.81 -4.71 -16.89
CA GLU A 25 9.48 -4.13 -18.19
C GLU A 25 8.29 -4.85 -18.84
N ALA A 26 7.44 -4.07 -19.49
CA ALA A 26 6.32 -4.58 -20.28
C ALA A 26 6.81 -5.53 -21.39
N LYS A 27 6.08 -6.60 -21.62
CA LYS A 27 6.30 -7.49 -22.78
C LYS A 27 5.43 -7.03 -23.94
N GLY A 28 6.05 -6.82 -25.11
CA GLY A 28 5.37 -6.28 -26.30
C GLY A 28 5.26 -4.74 -26.26
N THR A 29 4.19 -4.21 -26.87
CA THR A 29 3.96 -2.75 -26.92
C THR A 29 3.53 -2.24 -25.56
N PRO A 30 4.26 -1.29 -24.94
CA PRO A 30 3.90 -0.76 -23.64
C PRO A 30 2.60 0.07 -23.71
N ARG A 31 1.73 -0.11 -22.68
CA ARG A 31 0.43 0.55 -22.57
C ARG A 31 0.36 1.53 -21.40
N GLY A 32 1.20 1.35 -20.38
CA GLY A 32 1.22 2.20 -19.19
C GLY A 32 2.24 1.73 -18.18
N ILE A 33 2.28 2.45 -17.07
CA ILE A 33 3.15 2.20 -15.92
C ILE A 33 2.26 1.96 -14.69
N VAL A 34 2.57 0.93 -13.91
CA VAL A 34 1.93 0.70 -12.60
C VAL A 34 2.98 0.87 -11.50
N HIS A 35 2.77 1.84 -10.60
CA HIS A 35 3.58 2.04 -9.41
C HIS A 35 2.92 1.37 -8.21
N ILE A 36 3.55 0.35 -7.63
CA ILE A 36 3.04 -0.44 -6.52
C ILE A 36 3.60 0.06 -5.19
N ASN A 37 2.71 0.36 -4.26
CA ASN A 37 3.00 0.73 -2.86
C ASN A 37 2.56 -0.42 -1.95
N HIS A 38 3.51 -1.04 -1.26
CA HIS A 38 3.29 -2.19 -0.38
C HIS A 38 2.71 -1.81 1.00
N GLY A 39 2.26 -2.81 1.76
CA GLY A 39 1.68 -2.64 3.10
C GLY A 39 2.70 -2.48 4.23
N LEU A 40 2.20 -2.35 5.46
CA LEU A 40 3.03 -2.27 6.67
C LEU A 40 3.66 -3.63 6.98
N ALA A 41 4.94 -3.60 7.41
CA ALA A 41 5.71 -4.77 7.80
C ALA A 41 5.81 -5.85 6.71
N GLU A 42 5.96 -5.41 5.48
CA GLU A 42 6.26 -6.21 4.30
C GLU A 42 7.22 -5.44 3.37
N HIS A 43 7.46 -5.90 2.15
CA HIS A 43 8.35 -5.27 1.18
C HIS A 43 7.90 -5.48 -0.27
N ALA A 44 8.42 -4.65 -1.19
CA ALA A 44 8.04 -4.65 -2.61
C ALA A 44 8.31 -5.97 -3.34
N GLY A 45 9.33 -6.72 -2.94
CA GLY A 45 9.67 -8.02 -3.55
C GLY A 45 8.54 -9.05 -3.50
N ARG A 46 7.60 -8.94 -2.57
CA ARG A 46 6.42 -9.81 -2.47
C ARG A 46 5.43 -9.64 -3.65
N TYR A 47 5.54 -8.54 -4.37
CA TYR A 47 4.69 -8.23 -5.54
C TYR A 47 5.27 -8.75 -6.86
N ALA A 48 6.37 -9.50 -6.86
CA ALA A 48 7.04 -9.99 -8.08
C ALA A 48 6.09 -10.76 -9.01
N ARG A 49 5.25 -11.68 -8.48
CA ARG A 49 4.24 -12.41 -9.25
C ARG A 49 3.26 -11.47 -9.96
N PHE A 50 2.79 -10.47 -9.25
CA PHE A 50 1.84 -9.49 -9.78
C PHE A 50 2.52 -8.60 -10.83
N ALA A 51 3.73 -8.13 -10.57
CA ALA A 51 4.51 -7.35 -11.52
C ALA A 51 4.80 -8.12 -12.81
N GLU A 52 5.20 -9.39 -12.71
CA GLU A 52 5.43 -10.26 -13.88
C GLU A 52 4.15 -10.50 -14.68
N PHE A 53 3.01 -10.69 -14.00
CA PHE A 53 1.72 -10.81 -14.65
C PHE A 53 1.36 -9.53 -15.42
N LEU A 54 1.48 -8.35 -14.81
CA LEU A 54 1.20 -7.07 -15.46
C LEU A 54 2.14 -6.81 -16.64
N ALA A 55 3.41 -7.21 -16.50
CA ALA A 55 4.36 -7.13 -17.61
C ALA A 55 3.91 -7.95 -18.84
N THR A 56 3.30 -9.13 -18.63
CA THR A 56 2.73 -9.92 -19.73
C THR A 56 1.50 -9.28 -20.39
N ARG A 57 0.85 -8.34 -19.68
CA ARG A 57 -0.30 -7.57 -20.16
C ARG A 57 0.10 -6.24 -20.79
N GLY A 58 1.41 -5.96 -20.93
CA GLY A 58 1.92 -4.76 -21.59
C GLY A 58 2.10 -3.57 -20.63
N TYR A 59 2.21 -3.79 -19.32
CA TYR A 59 2.44 -2.71 -18.35
C TYR A 59 3.86 -2.79 -17.80
N HIS A 60 4.58 -1.67 -17.81
CA HIS A 60 5.77 -1.51 -17.00
C HIS A 60 5.35 -1.43 -15.53
N VAL A 61 6.14 -2.00 -14.64
CA VAL A 61 5.86 -1.98 -13.20
C VAL A 61 7.07 -1.44 -12.45
N GLY A 62 6.83 -0.52 -11.54
CA GLY A 62 7.77 -0.10 -10.51
C GLY A 62 7.19 -0.35 -9.13
N ALA A 63 7.99 -0.85 -8.20
CA ALA A 63 7.65 -0.95 -6.78
C ALA A 63 8.89 -0.67 -5.96
N HIS A 64 8.77 0.03 -4.84
CA HIS A 64 9.92 0.30 -3.99
C HIS A 64 9.62 -0.09 -2.55
N ASP A 65 10.67 -0.44 -1.82
CA ASP A 65 10.56 -0.58 -0.39
C ASP A 65 10.43 0.81 0.24
N HIS A 66 9.34 1.05 0.97
CA HIS A 66 9.17 2.29 1.71
C HIS A 66 10.24 2.46 2.78
N ARG A 67 10.52 3.68 3.22
CA ARG A 67 11.41 3.95 4.36
C ARG A 67 11.08 3.04 5.54
N GLY A 68 12.11 2.51 6.20
CA GLY A 68 11.95 1.60 7.33
C GLY A 68 11.51 0.19 6.98
N HIS A 69 11.40 -0.14 5.68
CA HIS A 69 10.99 -1.45 5.17
C HIS A 69 12.03 -2.01 4.20
N GLY A 70 12.05 -3.34 4.08
CA GLY A 70 12.85 -4.06 3.10
C GLY A 70 14.32 -3.64 3.08
N ALA A 71 14.84 -3.32 1.88
CA ALA A 71 16.23 -2.95 1.64
C ALA A 71 16.46 -1.43 1.50
N THR A 72 15.41 -0.60 1.62
CA THR A 72 15.57 0.85 1.61
C THR A 72 16.30 1.34 2.86
N THR A 73 17.29 2.24 2.66
CA THR A 73 18.04 2.89 3.73
C THR A 73 17.86 4.40 3.68
N ALA A 74 17.99 5.06 4.83
CA ALA A 74 17.98 6.53 4.94
C ALA A 74 18.87 6.94 6.10
N ASP A 75 19.56 8.09 5.96
CA ASP A 75 20.51 8.53 6.98
C ASP A 75 19.81 8.96 8.28
N ASP A 76 18.54 9.39 8.18
CA ASP A 76 17.65 9.76 9.28
C ASP A 76 16.54 8.73 9.55
N GLY A 77 16.70 7.51 9.08
CA GLY A 77 15.76 6.42 9.22
C GLY A 77 16.41 5.14 9.73
N ALA A 78 15.59 4.17 10.12
CA ALA A 78 16.03 2.85 10.51
C ALA A 78 14.91 1.83 10.22
N PRO A 79 15.21 0.51 10.23
CA PRO A 79 14.14 -0.49 10.13
C PRO A 79 13.02 -0.23 11.13
N ARG A 80 11.76 -0.36 10.67
CA ARG A 80 10.51 -0.19 11.45
C ARG A 80 10.13 1.25 11.80
N ARG A 81 10.82 2.26 11.26
CA ARG A 81 10.46 3.69 11.35
C ARG A 81 10.79 4.40 10.05
N TYR A 82 10.05 5.45 9.71
CA TYR A 82 10.29 6.19 8.48
C TYR A 82 11.48 7.13 8.58
N ALA A 83 11.48 8.02 9.58
CA ALA A 83 12.51 9.03 9.77
C ALA A 83 12.58 9.47 11.24
N ASP A 84 13.56 10.30 11.58
CA ASP A 84 13.66 10.95 12.90
C ASP A 84 12.56 12.02 13.07
N THR A 85 12.23 12.73 11.99
CA THR A 85 11.17 13.75 11.93
C THR A 85 10.49 13.73 10.57
N ASP A 86 9.24 14.20 10.52
CA ASP A 86 8.47 14.39 9.28
C ASP A 86 8.35 13.12 8.41
N GLY A 87 8.24 11.96 9.07
CA GLY A 87 8.34 10.66 8.41
C GLY A 87 7.31 10.49 7.29
N TRP A 88 6.05 10.90 7.51
CA TRP A 88 5.02 10.81 6.47
C TRP A 88 5.31 11.70 5.26
N ILE A 89 5.79 12.93 5.49
CA ILE A 89 6.15 13.87 4.40
C ILE A 89 7.29 13.30 3.57
N LYS A 90 8.30 12.70 4.22
CA LYS A 90 9.43 12.06 3.54
C LYS A 90 9.02 10.83 2.74
N VAL A 91 8.12 10.00 3.26
CA VAL A 91 7.52 8.89 2.51
C VAL A 91 6.83 9.39 1.24
N MET A 92 6.05 10.46 1.33
CA MET A 92 5.38 11.04 0.17
C MET A 92 6.38 11.63 -0.85
N GLY A 93 7.46 12.24 -0.37
CA GLY A 93 8.58 12.70 -1.22
C GLY A 93 9.28 11.54 -1.94
N ASP A 94 9.49 10.42 -1.25
CA ASP A 94 10.07 9.21 -1.83
C ASP A 94 9.17 8.62 -2.92
N VAL A 95 7.86 8.53 -2.67
CA VAL A 95 6.85 8.09 -3.65
C VAL A 95 6.89 8.96 -4.90
N SER A 96 6.92 10.29 -4.72
CA SER A 96 7.02 11.24 -5.84
C SER A 96 8.33 11.05 -6.63
N ALA A 97 9.46 10.84 -5.96
CA ALA A 97 10.75 10.60 -6.61
C ALA A 97 10.74 9.30 -7.44
N VAL A 98 10.10 8.24 -6.94
CA VAL A 98 9.92 6.99 -7.69
C VAL A 98 9.06 7.24 -8.94
N GLU A 99 7.93 7.90 -8.81
CA GLU A 99 7.04 8.20 -9.94
C GLU A 99 7.73 9.06 -11.01
N ASP A 100 8.49 10.07 -10.59
CA ASP A 100 9.27 10.91 -11.52
C ASP A 100 10.36 10.09 -12.25
N SER A 101 11.03 9.17 -11.54
CA SER A 101 11.99 8.24 -12.13
C SER A 101 11.36 7.28 -13.13
N LEU A 102 10.20 6.68 -12.79
CA LEU A 102 9.48 5.78 -13.69
C LEU A 102 9.01 6.50 -14.96
N ARG A 103 8.48 7.72 -14.83
CA ARG A 103 8.05 8.55 -15.97
C ARG A 103 9.22 9.01 -16.83
N ALA A 104 10.39 9.25 -16.25
CA ALA A 104 11.61 9.57 -16.99
C ALA A 104 12.15 8.34 -17.75
N THR A 105 12.04 7.15 -17.15
CA THR A 105 12.47 5.89 -17.76
C THR A 105 11.55 5.48 -18.92
N TRP A 106 10.24 5.69 -18.78
CA TRP A 106 9.21 5.33 -19.75
C TRP A 106 8.32 6.52 -20.10
N PRO A 107 8.84 7.49 -20.88
CA PRO A 107 8.16 8.75 -21.16
C PRO A 107 6.90 8.57 -22.00
N GLY A 108 5.91 9.44 -21.75
CA GLY A 108 4.66 9.49 -22.53
C GLY A 108 3.62 8.43 -22.17
N LEU A 109 3.93 7.48 -21.26
CA LEU A 109 2.98 6.47 -20.83
C LEU A 109 2.17 6.96 -19.62
N PRO A 110 0.87 6.60 -19.54
CA PRO A 110 0.03 6.88 -18.38
C PRO A 110 0.54 6.11 -17.17
N LEU A 111 0.59 6.78 -16.01
CA LEU A 111 1.02 6.19 -14.74
C LEU A 111 -0.19 5.96 -13.84
N ILE A 112 -0.34 4.71 -13.39
CA ILE A 112 -1.36 4.28 -12.43
C ILE A 112 -0.68 4.00 -11.10
N VAL A 113 -1.18 4.60 -10.03
CA VAL A 113 -0.72 4.26 -8.68
C VAL A 113 -1.57 3.13 -8.10
N PHE A 114 -0.90 2.10 -7.61
CA PHE A 114 -1.49 0.99 -6.88
C PHE A 114 -1.02 1.01 -5.43
N GLY A 115 -1.90 0.74 -4.48
CA GLY A 115 -1.51 0.58 -3.09
C GLY A 115 -2.34 -0.47 -2.38
N HIS A 116 -1.67 -1.24 -1.50
CA HIS A 116 -2.27 -2.25 -0.64
C HIS A 116 -2.09 -1.87 0.84
N SER A 117 -3.15 -1.95 1.64
CA SER A 117 -3.10 -1.71 3.09
C SER A 117 -2.54 -0.32 3.45
N MET A 118 -1.40 -0.22 4.14
CA MET A 118 -0.68 1.04 4.35
C MET A 118 -0.36 1.71 3.00
N GLY A 119 0.10 0.95 2.02
CA GLY A 119 0.35 1.44 0.66
C GLY A 119 -0.90 1.99 -0.02
N ALA A 120 -2.09 1.53 0.33
CA ALA A 120 -3.35 2.11 -0.15
C ALA A 120 -3.57 3.52 0.40
N VAL A 121 -3.19 3.78 1.66
CA VAL A 121 -3.21 5.14 2.23
C VAL A 121 -2.17 6.02 1.54
N ILE A 122 -0.97 5.50 1.29
CA ILE A 122 0.11 6.19 0.55
C ILE A 122 -0.37 6.54 -0.86
N ALA A 123 -0.86 5.57 -1.62
CA ALA A 123 -1.37 5.77 -2.99
C ALA A 123 -2.52 6.80 -3.04
N PHE A 124 -3.44 6.73 -2.08
CA PHE A 124 -4.53 7.70 -2.01
C PHE A 124 -4.04 9.11 -1.64
N ASN A 125 -3.08 9.24 -0.71
CA ASN A 125 -2.42 10.52 -0.42
C ASN A 125 -1.71 11.08 -1.66
N GLN A 126 -1.08 10.23 -2.48
CA GLN A 126 -0.42 10.67 -3.70
C GLN A 126 -1.43 11.24 -4.70
N VAL A 127 -2.58 10.59 -4.89
CA VAL A 127 -3.69 11.14 -5.69
C VAL A 127 -4.13 12.51 -5.18
N LEU A 128 -4.26 12.68 -3.87
CA LEU A 128 -4.72 13.95 -3.29
C LEU A 128 -3.69 15.09 -3.40
N ARG A 129 -2.39 14.75 -3.46
CA ARG A 129 -1.29 15.71 -3.50
C ARG A 129 -0.84 16.08 -4.91
N GLN A 130 -0.81 15.12 -5.82
CA GLN A 130 -0.25 15.28 -7.17
C GLN A 130 -1.10 14.53 -8.22
N PRO A 131 -2.40 14.83 -8.31
CA PRO A 131 -3.32 14.14 -9.22
C PRO A 131 -2.93 14.29 -10.70
N GLU A 132 -2.24 15.38 -11.06
CA GLU A 132 -1.78 15.67 -12.42
C GLU A 132 -0.72 14.69 -12.94
N LYS A 133 -0.07 13.96 -12.05
CA LYS A 133 0.93 12.93 -12.42
C LYS A 133 0.29 11.59 -12.77
N LEU A 134 -0.97 11.38 -12.42
CA LEU A 134 -1.61 10.07 -12.39
C LEU A 134 -2.76 9.98 -13.40
N ALA A 135 -2.84 8.85 -14.10
CA ALA A 135 -3.96 8.52 -14.97
C ALA A 135 -5.07 7.72 -14.26
N GLY A 136 -4.80 7.21 -13.05
CA GLY A 136 -5.77 6.48 -12.25
C GLY A 136 -5.15 5.92 -10.96
N ALA A 137 -5.99 5.41 -10.07
CA ALA A 137 -5.57 4.88 -8.77
C ALA A 137 -6.29 3.58 -8.39
N ALA A 138 -5.52 2.59 -7.96
CA ALA A 138 -6.01 1.35 -7.39
C ALA A 138 -5.73 1.31 -5.88
N ILE A 139 -6.78 1.30 -5.09
CA ILE A 139 -6.76 1.42 -3.63
C ILE A 139 -7.32 0.13 -3.04
N TRP A 140 -6.44 -0.76 -2.61
CA TRP A 140 -6.81 -2.10 -2.22
C TRP A 140 -6.60 -2.34 -0.71
N ASN A 141 -7.64 -2.88 -0.04
CA ASN A 141 -7.61 -3.30 1.37
C ASN A 141 -7.11 -2.21 2.35
N GLY A 142 -7.37 -0.93 2.03
CA GLY A 142 -6.98 0.20 2.87
C GLY A 142 -8.11 0.72 3.75
N ASN A 143 -7.76 1.48 4.77
CA ASN A 143 -8.70 2.21 5.61
C ASN A 143 -8.30 3.70 5.69
N MET A 144 -9.09 4.58 5.04
CA MET A 144 -8.90 6.03 4.96
C MET A 144 -9.77 6.77 5.98
N THR A 145 -9.99 6.16 7.14
CA THR A 145 -10.82 6.73 8.20
C THR A 145 -10.20 6.46 9.55
N LEU A 146 -9.93 7.50 10.31
CA LEU A 146 -9.37 7.37 11.66
C LEU A 146 -10.33 6.65 12.61
N GLY A 147 -11.63 6.90 12.49
CA GLY A 147 -12.65 6.32 13.34
C GLY A 147 -12.59 6.80 14.81
N GLU A 148 -13.46 6.22 15.63
CA GLU A 148 -13.58 6.61 17.05
C GLU A 148 -12.36 6.20 17.89
N LEU A 149 -11.63 5.18 17.48
CA LEU A 149 -10.44 4.68 18.19
C LEU A 149 -9.17 5.52 17.96
N ALA A 150 -9.19 6.48 17.04
CA ALA A 150 -8.00 7.28 16.72
C ALA A 150 -7.46 8.06 17.92
N SER A 151 -8.35 8.65 18.71
CA SER A 151 -7.96 9.39 19.93
C SER A 151 -7.31 8.45 20.96
N LEU A 152 -7.85 7.25 21.12
CA LEU A 152 -7.27 6.23 21.99
C LEU A 152 -5.90 5.77 21.47
N MET A 153 -5.75 5.53 20.17
CA MET A 153 -4.46 5.17 19.57
C MET A 153 -3.42 6.26 19.79
N LYS A 154 -3.77 7.54 19.57
CA LYS A 154 -2.88 8.67 19.82
C LYS A 154 -2.47 8.77 21.29
N LEU A 155 -3.38 8.53 22.22
CA LEU A 155 -3.10 8.52 23.66
C LEU A 155 -2.15 7.37 24.04
N ILE A 156 -2.37 6.18 23.53
CA ILE A 156 -1.48 5.02 23.73
C ILE A 156 -0.07 5.35 23.23
N LEU A 157 0.05 5.85 21.99
CA LEU A 157 1.33 6.23 21.39
C LEU A 157 2.04 7.33 22.19
N TRP A 158 1.29 8.27 22.78
CA TRP A 158 1.87 9.28 23.65
C TRP A 158 2.47 8.67 24.92
N PHE A 159 1.77 7.74 25.58
CA PHE A 159 2.27 7.05 26.76
C PHE A 159 3.46 6.15 26.45
N GLU A 160 3.41 5.38 25.35
CA GLU A 160 4.52 4.51 24.93
C GLU A 160 5.77 5.33 24.57
N ALA A 161 5.62 6.49 23.92
CA ALA A 161 6.72 7.41 23.64
C ALA A 161 7.34 7.95 24.93
N ALA A 162 6.53 8.35 25.91
CA ALA A 162 7.00 8.86 27.19
C ALA A 162 7.73 7.80 28.02
N ALA A 163 7.31 6.53 27.92
CA ALA A 163 7.88 5.43 28.70
C ALA A 163 9.13 4.81 28.08
N GLY A 164 9.18 4.68 26.74
CA GLY A 164 10.23 3.93 26.04
C GLY A 164 10.88 4.68 24.87
N GLY A 165 10.35 5.85 24.51
CA GLY A 165 10.82 6.63 23.38
C GLY A 165 10.05 6.35 22.07
N GLU A 166 10.11 7.31 21.15
CA GLU A 166 9.33 7.30 19.91
C GLU A 166 9.75 6.20 18.92
N PHE A 167 10.97 5.71 19.02
CA PHE A 167 11.54 4.72 18.10
C PHE A 167 11.40 3.28 18.58
N THR A 168 10.79 3.07 19.76
CA THR A 168 10.49 1.73 20.27
C THR A 168 9.26 1.14 19.56
N PRO A 169 9.20 -0.21 19.42
CA PRO A 169 8.00 -0.87 18.89
C PRO A 169 6.76 -0.61 19.75
N SER A 170 5.65 -0.21 19.13
CA SER A 170 4.35 -0.13 19.81
C SER A 170 3.72 -1.51 19.93
N LEU A 171 4.02 -2.20 21.03
CA LEU A 171 3.48 -3.54 21.28
C LEU A 171 1.98 -3.51 21.62
N THR A 172 1.48 -2.40 22.12
CA THR A 172 0.05 -2.24 22.40
C THR A 172 -0.75 -2.15 21.09
N LEU A 173 -0.30 -1.33 20.13
CA LEU A 173 -0.97 -1.25 18.84
C LEU A 173 -0.83 -2.55 18.05
N ASP A 174 0.31 -3.24 18.11
CA ASP A 174 0.47 -4.57 17.51
C ASP A 174 -0.57 -5.56 18.05
N LYS A 175 -0.78 -5.58 19.37
CA LYS A 175 -1.82 -6.42 20.01
C LYS A 175 -3.24 -6.01 19.62
N MET A 176 -3.51 -4.71 19.48
CA MET A 176 -4.85 -4.18 19.16
C MET A 176 -5.19 -4.31 17.68
N THR A 177 -4.19 -4.46 16.82
CA THR A 177 -4.34 -4.60 15.36
C THR A 177 -4.02 -6.04 14.92
N PHE A 178 -2.82 -6.33 14.50
CA PHE A 178 -2.44 -7.60 13.85
C PHE A 178 -2.84 -8.84 14.66
N LYS A 179 -2.51 -8.86 15.96
CA LYS A 179 -2.86 -9.99 16.83
C LYS A 179 -4.37 -10.09 17.09
N ALA A 180 -5.07 -8.96 17.22
CA ALA A 180 -6.52 -8.95 17.35
C ALA A 180 -7.22 -9.37 16.06
N TRP A 181 -6.72 -8.93 14.89
CA TRP A 181 -7.26 -9.34 13.60
C TRP A 181 -7.13 -10.84 13.37
N ASN A 182 -5.99 -11.42 13.75
CA ASN A 182 -5.77 -12.87 13.62
C ASN A 182 -6.70 -13.72 14.49
N LYS A 183 -7.19 -13.18 15.61
CA LYS A 183 -8.16 -13.88 16.47
C LYS A 183 -9.52 -14.09 15.82
N ASN A 184 -9.85 -13.39 14.74
CA ASN A 184 -11.09 -13.61 13.99
C ASN A 184 -11.08 -14.97 13.23
N PHE A 185 -9.96 -15.66 13.19
CA PHE A 185 -9.80 -16.94 12.50
C PHE A 185 -9.45 -18.03 13.53
N PRO A 186 -10.44 -18.78 14.03
CA PRO A 186 -10.19 -19.81 15.04
C PRO A 186 -9.30 -20.96 14.54
N GLU A 187 -9.32 -21.21 13.22
CA GLU A 187 -8.50 -22.21 12.53
C GLU A 187 -7.05 -21.77 12.26
N ARG A 188 -6.66 -20.61 12.76
CA ARG A 188 -5.31 -20.05 12.51
C ARG A 188 -4.19 -20.98 13.01
N ARG A 189 -3.13 -21.09 12.22
CA ARG A 189 -1.91 -21.86 12.51
C ARG A 189 -0.76 -20.98 13.01
N THR A 190 -0.76 -19.70 12.59
CA THR A 190 0.30 -18.71 12.82
C THR A 190 -0.29 -17.41 13.36
N ASP A 191 0.53 -16.39 13.56
CA ASP A 191 0.08 -15.03 13.90
C ASP A 191 -0.31 -14.19 12.67
N ALA A 192 -0.25 -14.76 11.45
CA ALA A 192 -0.46 -14.05 10.20
C ALA A 192 -1.56 -14.64 9.28
N ASP A 193 -2.34 -15.62 9.77
CA ASP A 193 -3.39 -16.26 8.96
C ASP A 193 -4.53 -15.27 8.57
N TRP A 194 -4.63 -14.12 9.22
CA TRP A 194 -5.56 -13.06 8.84
C TRP A 194 -5.26 -12.43 7.46
N LEU A 195 -4.03 -12.64 6.94
CA LEU A 195 -3.59 -12.11 5.65
C LEU A 195 -4.27 -12.82 4.47
N THR A 196 -4.27 -14.15 4.47
CA THR A 196 -4.80 -14.96 3.36
C THR A 196 -5.19 -16.36 3.82
N ARG A 197 -6.03 -17.05 3.04
CA ARG A 197 -6.36 -18.47 3.21
C ARG A 197 -5.29 -19.38 2.61
N ASP A 198 -4.42 -18.86 1.74
CA ASP A 198 -3.33 -19.61 1.14
C ASP A 198 -2.21 -19.79 2.18
N THR A 199 -2.12 -21.01 2.71
CA THR A 199 -1.17 -21.34 3.76
C THR A 199 0.29 -21.22 3.33
N GLU A 200 0.59 -21.43 2.05
CA GLU A 200 1.96 -21.27 1.53
C GLU A 200 2.37 -19.78 1.51
N GLU A 201 1.45 -18.89 1.19
CA GLU A 201 1.71 -17.43 1.23
C GLU A 201 1.85 -16.94 2.68
N VAL A 202 1.05 -17.47 3.63
CA VAL A 202 1.22 -17.19 5.05
C VAL A 202 2.60 -17.65 5.53
N ASP A 203 3.01 -18.88 5.18
CA ASP A 203 4.30 -19.44 5.59
C ASP A 203 5.47 -18.64 4.99
N LYS A 204 5.37 -18.16 3.74
CA LYS A 204 6.36 -17.24 3.15
C LYS A 204 6.48 -15.95 3.95
N TYR A 205 5.36 -15.34 4.35
CA TYR A 205 5.36 -14.10 5.14
C TYR A 205 5.98 -14.31 6.52
N VAL A 206 5.61 -15.39 7.22
CA VAL A 206 6.08 -15.68 8.58
C VAL A 206 7.57 -16.02 8.60
N ASN A 207 8.07 -16.69 7.55
CA ASN A 207 9.48 -17.08 7.44
C ASN A 207 10.38 -15.96 6.86
N ASP A 208 9.81 -14.85 6.42
CA ASP A 208 10.58 -13.72 5.90
C ASP A 208 11.03 -12.79 7.04
N PRO A 209 12.35 -12.64 7.29
CA PRO A 209 12.87 -11.86 8.42
C PRO A 209 12.58 -10.37 8.32
N VAL A 210 12.21 -9.87 7.14
CA VAL A 210 11.86 -8.45 6.92
C VAL A 210 10.34 -8.22 6.88
N CYS A 211 9.53 -9.25 7.19
CA CYS A 211 8.08 -9.17 7.34
C CYS A 211 7.63 -9.35 8.80
N GLY A 212 6.40 -8.97 9.11
CA GLY A 212 5.71 -9.32 10.36
C GLY A 212 6.23 -8.68 11.66
N TRP A 213 7.05 -7.66 11.56
CA TRP A 213 7.61 -6.96 12.72
C TRP A 213 6.67 -5.88 13.26
N PRO A 214 6.68 -5.61 14.59
CA PRO A 214 5.90 -4.52 15.16
C PRO A 214 6.50 -3.16 14.80
N ALA A 215 5.65 -2.25 14.30
CA ALA A 215 6.06 -0.90 13.93
C ALA A 215 6.36 -0.04 15.17
N SER A 216 7.28 0.94 15.02
CA SER A 216 7.60 1.90 16.08
C SER A 216 6.44 2.85 16.37
N VAL A 217 6.52 3.49 17.52
CA VAL A 217 5.58 4.55 17.92
C VAL A 217 5.57 5.67 16.86
N SER A 218 6.76 6.12 16.39
CA SER A 218 6.88 7.15 15.36
C SER A 218 6.23 6.74 14.06
N LEU A 219 6.45 5.50 13.58
CA LEU A 219 5.84 5.02 12.33
C LEU A 219 4.31 5.01 12.44
N TRP A 220 3.74 4.57 13.56
CA TRP A 220 2.30 4.63 13.77
C TRP A 220 1.76 6.06 13.76
N ARG A 221 2.48 7.02 14.38
CA ARG A 221 2.09 8.44 14.34
C ARG A 221 2.09 8.98 12.92
N ASP A 222 3.16 8.77 12.18
CA ASP A 222 3.29 9.16 10.77
C ASP A 222 2.18 8.54 9.93
N PHE A 223 1.88 7.25 10.11
CA PHE A 223 0.79 6.58 9.40
C PHE A 223 -0.58 7.19 9.72
N LEU A 224 -0.84 7.52 10.99
CA LEU A 224 -2.09 8.18 11.39
C LEU A 224 -2.22 9.59 10.80
N GLU A 225 -1.11 10.30 10.56
CA GLU A 225 -1.13 11.58 9.82
C GLU A 225 -1.58 11.37 8.38
N GLY A 226 -1.08 10.32 7.72
CA GLY A 226 -1.50 9.95 6.37
C GLY A 226 -2.98 9.58 6.29
N VAL A 227 -3.50 8.85 7.28
CA VAL A 227 -4.93 8.54 7.36
C VAL A 227 -5.76 9.80 7.59
N ALA A 228 -5.31 10.71 8.47
CA ALA A 228 -5.98 11.99 8.71
C ALA A 228 -6.05 12.85 7.44
N PHE A 229 -4.94 12.94 6.69
CA PHE A 229 -4.90 13.65 5.42
C PHE A 229 -5.87 13.03 4.40
N ALA A 230 -5.90 11.70 4.31
CA ALA A 230 -6.81 10.95 3.42
C ALA A 230 -8.30 11.12 3.83
N GLU A 231 -8.58 11.34 5.11
CA GLU A 231 -9.94 11.54 5.61
C GLU A 231 -10.48 12.95 5.33
N ASP A 232 -9.62 13.96 5.29
CA ASP A 232 -10.04 15.34 5.10
C ASP A 232 -10.56 15.58 3.67
N LYS A 233 -11.83 15.96 3.59
CA LYS A 233 -12.52 16.24 2.31
C LYS A 233 -11.95 17.45 1.58
N ALA A 234 -11.34 18.41 2.26
CA ALA A 234 -10.72 19.57 1.65
C ALA A 234 -9.64 19.16 0.64
N ASN A 235 -8.93 18.06 0.91
CA ASN A 235 -7.87 17.54 0.05
C ASN A 235 -8.38 16.95 -1.28
N PHE A 236 -9.70 16.76 -1.44
CA PHE A 236 -10.29 16.27 -2.69
C PHE A 236 -10.46 17.39 -3.74
N ALA A 237 -10.25 18.64 -3.37
CA ALA A 237 -10.59 19.80 -4.21
C ALA A 237 -9.92 19.79 -5.59
N ASN A 238 -8.63 19.45 -5.63
CA ASN A 238 -7.81 19.51 -6.84
C ASN A 238 -7.83 18.21 -7.67
N VAL A 239 -8.47 17.15 -7.19
CA VAL A 239 -8.51 15.88 -7.92
C VAL A 239 -9.59 15.96 -9.02
N PRO A 240 -9.25 15.67 -10.29
CA PRO A 240 -10.22 15.59 -11.39
C PRO A 240 -11.36 14.63 -11.06
N ARG A 241 -12.60 15.04 -11.34
CA ARG A 241 -13.78 14.23 -10.96
C ARG A 241 -13.99 12.99 -11.81
N ASP A 242 -13.33 12.90 -12.93
CA ASP A 242 -13.24 11.76 -13.84
C ASP A 242 -12.01 10.87 -13.57
N MET A 243 -11.17 11.21 -12.57
CA MET A 243 -10.06 10.33 -12.14
C MET A 243 -10.59 8.92 -11.86
N PRO A 244 -10.07 7.91 -12.57
CA PRO A 244 -10.49 6.51 -12.36
C PRO A 244 -9.98 5.95 -11.04
N PHE A 245 -10.89 5.34 -10.27
CA PHE A 245 -10.56 4.62 -9.04
C PHE A 245 -10.98 3.15 -9.11
N ASN A 246 -10.06 2.25 -8.79
CA ASN A 246 -10.33 0.82 -8.58
C ASN A 246 -10.21 0.51 -7.07
N LEU A 247 -11.33 0.26 -6.42
CA LEU A 247 -11.40 -0.03 -4.99
C LEU A 247 -11.65 -1.52 -4.77
N VAL A 248 -10.78 -2.20 -4.02
CA VAL A 248 -10.93 -3.63 -3.73
C VAL A 248 -10.79 -3.88 -2.22
N GLY A 249 -11.59 -4.79 -1.69
CA GLY A 249 -11.50 -5.25 -0.31
C GLY A 249 -11.97 -6.68 -0.13
N GLY A 250 -11.41 -7.39 0.85
CA GLY A 250 -11.85 -8.72 1.24
C GLY A 250 -13.07 -8.68 2.16
N SER A 251 -14.07 -9.53 1.94
CA SER A 251 -15.25 -9.62 2.83
C SER A 251 -14.94 -10.30 4.17
N LYS A 252 -13.72 -10.86 4.31
CA LYS A 252 -13.20 -11.45 5.55
C LYS A 252 -11.97 -10.71 6.06
N ASP A 253 -11.66 -9.54 5.50
CA ASP A 253 -10.55 -8.70 5.91
C ASP A 253 -10.86 -7.92 7.20
N PRO A 254 -10.24 -8.27 8.35
CA PRO A 254 -10.53 -7.59 9.61
C PRO A 254 -9.95 -6.16 9.66
N ALA A 255 -8.86 -5.87 8.92
CA ALA A 255 -8.23 -4.55 8.88
C ALA A 255 -9.14 -3.51 8.23
N THR A 256 -9.97 -3.92 7.26
CA THR A 256 -10.96 -3.07 6.59
C THR A 256 -12.39 -3.24 7.12
N LEU A 257 -12.53 -3.85 8.31
CA LEU A 257 -13.86 -4.14 8.91
C LEU A 257 -14.76 -4.91 7.92
N GLN A 258 -14.24 -6.02 7.40
CA GLN A 258 -14.89 -6.87 6.40
C GLN A 258 -15.31 -6.11 5.13
N GLY A 259 -14.44 -5.22 4.64
CA GLY A 259 -14.63 -4.40 3.46
C GLY A 259 -15.49 -3.14 3.69
N LYS A 260 -15.92 -2.87 4.94
CA LYS A 260 -16.70 -1.66 5.25
C LYS A 260 -15.91 -0.38 4.98
N ALA A 261 -14.59 -0.37 5.26
CA ALA A 261 -13.73 0.78 5.00
C ALA A 261 -13.71 1.15 3.51
N MET A 262 -13.61 0.15 2.62
CA MET A 262 -13.64 0.36 1.17
C MET A 262 -15.01 0.88 0.69
N ARG A 263 -16.12 0.35 1.25
CA ARG A 263 -17.48 0.88 0.96
C ARG A 263 -17.62 2.33 1.45
N THR A 264 -16.99 2.68 2.57
CA THR A 264 -16.99 4.05 3.10
C THR A 264 -16.23 4.99 2.16
N LEU A 265 -15.04 4.59 1.71
CA LEU A 265 -14.26 5.36 0.73
C LEU A 265 -15.05 5.57 -0.57
N TYR A 266 -15.66 4.50 -1.13
CA TYR A 266 -16.52 4.58 -2.30
C TYR A 266 -17.62 5.63 -2.14
N LYS A 267 -18.37 5.57 -1.03
CA LYS A 267 -19.46 6.53 -0.75
C LYS A 267 -18.92 7.97 -0.62
N ARG A 268 -17.76 8.15 -0.02
CA ARG A 268 -17.11 9.47 0.10
C ARG A 268 -16.72 10.03 -1.25
N LEU A 269 -16.11 9.22 -2.13
CA LEU A 269 -15.74 9.60 -3.48
C LEU A 269 -16.99 9.96 -4.32
N LYS A 270 -18.01 9.09 -4.31
CA LYS A 270 -19.27 9.35 -5.01
C LYS A 270 -19.96 10.63 -4.51
N LYS A 271 -19.97 10.88 -3.20
CA LYS A 271 -20.51 12.11 -2.60
C LYS A 271 -19.71 13.35 -2.97
N ALA A 272 -18.40 13.21 -3.20
CA ALA A 272 -17.51 14.28 -3.66
C ALA A 272 -17.62 14.54 -5.18
N GLY A 273 -18.45 13.77 -5.90
CA GLY A 273 -18.72 13.97 -7.34
C GLY A 273 -17.82 13.17 -8.28
N PHE A 274 -17.01 12.22 -7.77
CA PHE A 274 -16.21 11.37 -8.65
C PHE A 274 -17.11 10.43 -9.48
N THR A 275 -16.90 10.42 -10.78
CA THR A 275 -17.75 9.71 -11.74
C THR A 275 -17.27 8.28 -12.01
N ASP A 276 -15.95 8.06 -12.15
CA ASP A 276 -15.34 6.77 -12.47
C ASP A 276 -14.77 6.12 -11.20
N VAL A 277 -15.60 5.38 -10.49
CA VAL A 277 -15.21 4.68 -9.24
C VAL A 277 -15.79 3.28 -9.25
N ASP A 278 -14.93 2.29 -9.39
CA ASP A 278 -15.27 0.87 -9.28
C ASP A 278 -15.05 0.37 -7.85
N LEU A 279 -15.94 -0.47 -7.34
CA LEU A 279 -15.83 -1.09 -6.01
C LEU A 279 -16.08 -2.59 -6.08
N HIS A 280 -15.12 -3.38 -5.62
CA HIS A 280 -15.22 -4.84 -5.55
C HIS A 280 -14.96 -5.33 -4.11
N ILE A 281 -15.96 -5.94 -3.49
CA ILE A 281 -15.80 -6.63 -2.20
C ILE A 281 -15.81 -8.13 -2.46
N LEU A 282 -14.63 -8.73 -2.38
CA LEU A 282 -14.37 -10.10 -2.77
C LEU A 282 -14.86 -11.07 -1.68
N LYS A 283 -15.82 -11.92 -2.03
CA LYS A 283 -16.44 -12.85 -1.09
C LYS A 283 -15.41 -13.90 -0.61
N GLY A 284 -15.25 -14.00 0.71
CA GLY A 284 -14.37 -14.97 1.34
C GLY A 284 -12.91 -14.56 1.41
N PHE A 285 -12.46 -13.54 0.68
CA PHE A 285 -11.08 -13.05 0.69
C PHE A 285 -10.74 -12.37 2.02
N ARG A 286 -9.53 -12.60 2.49
CA ARG A 286 -8.91 -11.94 3.65
C ARG A 286 -8.19 -10.66 3.21
N HIS A 287 -7.13 -10.26 3.89
CA HIS A 287 -6.47 -8.96 3.69
C HIS A 287 -5.62 -8.88 2.41
N GLU A 288 -4.82 -9.90 2.12
CA GLU A 288 -3.91 -9.90 0.95
C GLU A 288 -4.58 -10.50 -0.29
N THR A 289 -5.40 -9.73 -0.97
CA THR A 289 -6.20 -10.21 -2.11
C THR A 289 -5.36 -10.67 -3.32
N LEU A 290 -4.11 -10.20 -3.45
CA LEU A 290 -3.15 -10.66 -4.46
C LEU A 290 -2.39 -11.93 -4.07
N ASN A 291 -2.50 -12.36 -2.82
CA ASN A 291 -1.91 -13.59 -2.29
C ASN A 291 -2.97 -14.60 -1.84
N GLU A 292 -4.25 -14.38 -2.18
CA GLU A 292 -5.36 -15.23 -1.85
C GLU A 292 -5.54 -16.39 -2.83
N ILE A 293 -6.26 -17.44 -2.39
CA ILE A 293 -6.75 -18.48 -3.31
C ILE A 293 -7.74 -17.85 -4.29
N GLY A 294 -7.45 -17.95 -5.59
CA GLY A 294 -8.22 -17.30 -6.65
C GLY A 294 -7.74 -15.91 -7.04
N ARG A 295 -6.51 -15.52 -6.62
CA ARG A 295 -5.83 -14.27 -6.97
C ARG A 295 -5.71 -14.00 -8.47
N GLU A 296 -5.61 -15.06 -9.27
CA GLU A 296 -5.44 -14.95 -10.73
C GLU A 296 -6.62 -14.22 -11.37
N ALA A 297 -7.84 -14.49 -10.92
CA ALA A 297 -9.03 -13.78 -11.39
C ALA A 297 -9.00 -12.29 -11.00
N GLN A 298 -8.44 -11.96 -9.82
CA GLN A 298 -8.34 -10.58 -9.37
C GLN A 298 -7.25 -9.82 -10.13
N MET A 299 -6.12 -10.47 -10.41
CA MET A 299 -5.07 -9.90 -11.25
C MET A 299 -5.57 -9.64 -12.68
N ALA A 300 -6.35 -10.57 -13.23
CA ALA A 300 -6.97 -10.42 -14.57
C ALA A 300 -7.97 -9.26 -14.59
N ALA A 301 -8.89 -9.21 -13.61
CA ALA A 301 -9.87 -8.12 -13.51
C ALA A 301 -9.20 -6.74 -13.35
N PHE A 302 -8.09 -6.67 -12.61
CA PHE A 302 -7.31 -5.45 -12.51
C PHE A 302 -6.66 -5.07 -13.85
N ALA A 303 -6.09 -6.03 -14.58
CA ALA A 303 -5.51 -5.76 -15.89
C ALA A 303 -6.58 -5.29 -16.91
N ASP A 304 -7.79 -5.85 -16.86
CA ASP A 304 -8.89 -5.41 -17.70
C ASP A 304 -9.36 -3.97 -17.33
N TRP A 305 -9.31 -3.61 -16.05
CA TRP A 305 -9.52 -2.24 -15.60
C TRP A 305 -8.42 -1.30 -16.12
N LEU A 306 -7.15 -1.71 -16.04
CA LEU A 306 -6.03 -0.94 -16.60
C LEU A 306 -6.22 -0.72 -18.09
N ASP A 307 -6.60 -1.78 -18.84
CA ASP A 307 -6.86 -1.71 -20.29
C ASP A 307 -7.91 -0.66 -20.64
N ARG A 308 -8.94 -0.50 -19.80
CA ARG A 308 -9.98 0.53 -19.95
C ARG A 308 -9.45 1.95 -19.66
N VAL A 309 -8.57 2.09 -18.68
CA VAL A 309 -8.09 3.41 -18.20
C VAL A 309 -6.95 3.95 -19.06
N THR A 310 -6.16 3.07 -19.69
CA THR A 310 -4.99 3.47 -20.48
C THR A 310 -5.23 3.43 -21.99
N GLY A 311 -6.35 2.93 -22.42
CA GLY A 311 -6.78 2.83 -23.78
C GLY A 311 -7.10 2.84 -24.72
#